data_d1a2f9d21b48b705e9918b71dac4e319
#
_entry.id   d1a2f9d21b48b705e9918b71dac4e319
#
_cell.length_a   1.000
_cell.length_b   1.000
_cell.length_c   1.000
_cell.angle_alpha   90.00
_cell.angle_beta   90.00
_cell.angle_gamma   90.00
#
_symmetry.space_group_name_H-M   'P 1'
#
loop_
_entity.id
_entity.type
_entity.pdbx_description
1 polymer ?
#
loop_
_entity_poly.entity_id
_entity_poly.type
_entity_poly.pdbx_seq_one_letter_code
_entity_poly.pdbx_strand_id
1 'polypeptide(L)'
;MGSERRQVARHNMRTPLRFRATNLASDKSEHFTEAINISRGGFFFASSAPLQVGMPIDCTLRMPPEVTGSKPQETRCTARVVHVRNEPYGDGRIGFGAEIEKYHTP
;
A
#
# COMPACT_ATOMS: atom_id res chain seq x y z
N MET A 1 -7.14 1.24 28.64
CA MET A 1 -6.77 1.34 28.23
C MET A 1 -6.63 1.87 27.15
N GLY A 2 -6.27 2.27 26.91
CA GLY A 2 -6.07 3.02 25.89
C GLY A 2 -5.98 2.48 24.59
N SER A 3 -5.67 1.43 24.46
CA SER A 3 -5.44 0.93 23.20
C SER A 3 -6.55 1.07 22.31
N GLU A 4 -7.60 1.17 22.88
CA GLU A 4 -8.61 1.20 22.11
C GLU A 4 -8.75 2.32 21.32
N ARG A 5 -8.03 3.22 21.44
CA ARG A 5 -8.20 4.28 20.63
C ARG A 5 -7.88 3.97 19.27
N ARG A 6 -7.44 2.83 18.96
CA ARG A 6 -7.18 2.54 17.68
C ARG A 6 -8.44 2.42 16.91
N GLN A 7 -8.71 3.31 16.01
CA GLN A 7 -9.92 3.33 15.30
C GLN A 7 -9.93 2.40 14.15
N VAL A 8 -8.80 2.16 13.54
CA VAL A 8 -8.71 1.31 12.36
C VAL A 8 -7.78 0.17 12.68
N ALA A 9 -8.26 -1.04 12.57
CA ALA A 9 -7.45 -2.20 12.86
C ALA A 9 -6.37 -2.37 11.80
N ARG A 10 -5.17 -2.64 12.24
CA ARG A 10 -4.06 -2.92 11.36
C ARG A 10 -3.70 -4.37 11.50
N HIS A 11 -3.45 -5.00 10.37
CA HIS A 11 -3.17 -6.41 10.34
C HIS A 11 -1.76 -6.64 9.83
N ASN A 12 -0.95 -7.36 10.58
CA ASN A 12 0.44 -7.62 10.22
C ASN A 12 0.54 -8.71 9.20
N MET A 13 -0.24 -8.64 8.17
CA MET A 13 -0.23 -9.64 7.13
C MET A 13 0.51 -9.12 5.95
N ARG A 14 1.05 -10.04 5.17
CA ARG A 14 1.72 -9.69 3.94
C ARG A 14 0.85 -10.15 2.79
N THR A 15 0.65 -9.31 1.81
CA THR A 15 -0.11 -9.69 0.65
C THR A 15 0.57 -9.13 -0.59
N PRO A 16 0.53 -9.86 -1.71
CA PRO A 16 1.14 -9.36 -2.93
C PRO A 16 0.54 -8.04 -3.35
N LEU A 17 1.39 -7.14 -3.79
CA LEU A 17 0.99 -5.82 -4.24
C LEU A 17 1.64 -5.52 -5.58
N ARG A 18 0.84 -5.10 -6.56
CA ARG A 18 1.34 -4.54 -7.80
C ARG A 18 0.98 -3.08 -7.81
N PHE A 19 1.88 -2.24 -8.25
CA PHE A 19 1.56 -0.82 -8.34
C PHE A 19 2.29 -0.16 -9.47
N ARG A 20 1.79 1.00 -9.88
CA ARG A 20 2.39 1.81 -10.90
C ARG A 20 2.20 3.27 -10.53
N ALA A 21 3.27 4.05 -10.63
CA ALA A 21 3.16 5.48 -10.36
C ALA A 21 2.46 6.13 -11.54
N THR A 22 1.41 6.88 -11.27
CA THR A 22 0.58 7.40 -12.34
C THR A 22 1.05 8.75 -12.87
N ASN A 23 1.90 9.44 -12.12
CA ASN A 23 2.38 10.75 -12.57
C ASN A 23 3.81 10.72 -13.07
N LEU A 24 4.36 9.55 -13.34
CA LEU A 24 5.67 9.45 -13.95
C LEU A 24 5.48 9.06 -15.42
N ALA A 25 5.39 10.06 -16.27
CA ALA A 25 5.06 9.81 -17.66
C ALA A 25 6.08 8.90 -18.35
N SER A 26 7.32 8.96 -17.93
CA SER A 26 8.36 8.16 -18.58
C SER A 26 8.48 6.76 -18.00
N ASP A 27 7.84 6.49 -16.89
CA ASP A 27 7.96 5.17 -16.27
C ASP A 27 6.57 4.57 -16.09
N LYS A 28 6.23 3.66 -16.96
CA LYS A 28 4.95 2.97 -16.89
C LYS A 28 5.11 1.57 -16.38
N SER A 29 6.25 1.29 -15.78
CA SER A 29 6.53 -0.05 -15.30
C SER A 29 5.65 -0.40 -14.12
N GLU A 30 5.25 -1.65 -14.07
CA GLU A 30 4.56 -2.19 -12.94
C GLU A 30 5.58 -2.73 -11.96
N HIS A 31 5.40 -2.44 -10.69
CA HIS A 31 6.31 -2.90 -9.64
C HIS A 31 5.59 -3.89 -8.76
N PHE A 32 6.32 -4.88 -8.28
CA PHE A 32 5.76 -5.95 -7.47
C PHE A 32 6.46 -5.99 -6.13
N THR A 33 5.68 -6.07 -5.07
CA THR A 33 6.22 -6.17 -3.72
C THR A 33 5.15 -6.82 -2.84
N GLU A 34 5.24 -6.59 -1.55
CA GLU A 34 4.25 -7.05 -0.60
C GLU A 34 3.78 -5.88 0.23
N ALA A 35 2.48 -5.76 0.40
CA ALA A 35 1.90 -4.79 1.33
C ALA A 35 1.82 -5.41 2.71
N ILE A 36 2.12 -4.62 3.72
CA ILE A 36 2.04 -5.05 5.11
C ILE A 36 1.28 -3.99 5.89
N ASN A 37 0.88 -4.33 7.10
CA ASN A 37 0.13 -3.43 7.97
C ASN A 37 -1.09 -2.89 7.25
N ILE A 38 -1.87 -3.78 6.66
CA ILE A 38 -2.96 -3.41 5.79
C ILE A 38 -4.19 -3.03 6.58
N SER A 39 -4.88 -1.98 6.15
CA SER A 39 -6.16 -1.60 6.68
C SER A 39 -7.01 -1.07 5.54
N ARG A 40 -8.25 -0.69 5.83
CA ARG A 40 -9.08 -0.10 4.80
C ARG A 40 -8.55 1.22 4.31
N GLY A 41 -7.80 1.93 5.13
CA GLY A 41 -7.32 3.26 4.79
C GLY A 41 -5.95 3.28 4.17
N GLY A 42 -5.21 2.20 4.21
CA GLY A 42 -3.89 2.23 3.64
C GLY A 42 -3.03 1.03 3.98
N PHE A 43 -1.78 1.11 3.59
CA PHE A 43 -0.86 0.01 3.79
C PHE A 43 0.58 0.52 3.70
N PHE A 44 1.50 -0.34 4.05
CA PHE A 44 2.92 -0.04 4.00
C PHE A 44 3.59 -1.05 3.09
N PHE A 45 4.62 -0.64 2.38
CA PHE A 45 5.36 -1.55 1.49
C PHE A 45 6.77 -1.04 1.29
N ALA A 46 7.65 -1.91 0.84
CA ALA A 46 9.02 -1.54 0.52
C ALA A 46 9.25 -1.70 -0.97
N SER A 47 10.01 -0.80 -1.56
CA SER A 47 10.24 -0.85 -3.00
C SER A 47 11.50 -0.06 -3.34
N SER A 48 12.09 -0.38 -4.49
CA SER A 48 13.18 0.41 -5.02
C SER A 48 12.69 1.46 -6.01
N ALA A 49 11.39 1.55 -6.23
CA ALA A 49 10.84 2.55 -7.13
C ALA A 49 11.09 3.96 -6.59
N PRO A 50 11.31 4.94 -7.45
CA PRO A 50 11.62 6.31 -7.00
C PRO A 50 10.36 7.08 -6.64
N LEU A 51 9.72 6.70 -5.54
CA LEU A 51 8.48 7.32 -5.11
C LEU A 51 8.77 8.45 -4.13
N GLN A 52 7.89 9.42 -4.10
CA GLN A 52 7.98 10.54 -3.18
C GLN A 52 6.63 10.79 -2.55
N VAL A 53 6.64 11.45 -1.40
CA VAL A 53 5.41 11.83 -0.75
C VAL A 53 4.57 12.68 -1.70
N GLY A 54 3.30 12.38 -1.76
CA GLY A 54 2.36 13.08 -2.65
C GLY A 54 2.10 12.36 -3.96
N MET A 55 2.90 11.37 -4.29
CA MET A 55 2.70 10.69 -5.56
C MET A 55 1.50 9.76 -5.52
N PRO A 56 0.65 9.81 -6.54
CA PRO A 56 -0.44 8.84 -6.65
C PRO A 56 0.08 7.56 -7.30
N ILE A 57 -0.44 6.43 -6.85
CA ILE A 57 -0.09 5.15 -7.43
C ILE A 57 -1.37 4.35 -7.65
N ASP A 58 -1.39 3.61 -8.75
CA ASP A 58 -2.45 2.66 -9.02
C ASP A 58 -2.02 1.32 -8.47
N CYS A 59 -2.85 0.71 -7.67
CA CYS A 59 -2.50 -0.49 -6.94
C CYS A 59 -3.48 -1.62 -7.19
N THR A 60 -2.97 -2.83 -7.17
CA THR A 60 -3.78 -4.03 -7.10
C THR A 60 -3.21 -4.89 -5.99
N LEU A 61 -4.03 -5.20 -5.02
CA LEU A 61 -3.60 -6.04 -3.92
C LEU A 61 -4.75 -6.92 -3.46
N ARG A 62 -4.39 -8.00 -2.79
CA ARG A 62 -5.40 -8.92 -2.30
C ARG A 62 -5.73 -8.55 -0.87
N MET A 63 -6.90 -8.01 -0.66
CA MET A 63 -7.33 -7.64 0.68
C MET A 63 -7.69 -8.89 1.46
N PRO A 64 -7.13 -9.05 2.66
CA PRO A 64 -7.41 -10.25 3.46
C PRO A 64 -8.80 -10.20 4.07
N PRO A 65 -9.32 -11.35 4.47
CA PRO A 65 -10.67 -11.39 5.07
C PRO A 65 -10.80 -10.51 6.29
N GLU A 66 -9.71 -10.32 7.03
CA GLU A 66 -9.74 -9.49 8.21
C GLU A 66 -10.08 -8.04 7.87
N VAL A 67 -9.78 -7.62 6.66
CA VAL A 67 -10.08 -6.26 6.23
C VAL A 67 -11.44 -6.20 5.54
N THR A 68 -11.74 -7.18 4.69
CA THR A 68 -12.97 -7.16 3.93
C THR A 68 -14.17 -7.58 4.74
N GLY A 69 -13.93 -8.36 5.80
CA GLY A 69 -15.04 -8.89 6.59
C GLY A 69 -15.68 -10.11 6.00
N SER A 70 -15.19 -10.61 4.91
CA SER A 70 -15.77 -11.80 4.30
C SER A 70 -14.65 -12.69 3.77
N LYS A 71 -14.38 -12.71 2.50
CA LYS A 71 -13.36 -13.56 1.92
C LYS A 71 -12.28 -12.69 1.30
N PRO A 72 -11.11 -13.26 1.04
CA PRO A 72 -10.06 -12.49 0.37
C PRO A 72 -10.56 -11.97 -0.97
N GLN A 73 -10.17 -10.77 -1.30
CA GLN A 73 -10.67 -10.13 -2.49
C GLN A 73 -9.58 -9.33 -3.17
N GLU A 74 -9.38 -9.58 -4.45
CA GLU A 74 -8.42 -8.78 -5.21
C GLU A 74 -9.04 -7.41 -5.39
N THR A 75 -8.29 -6.39 -5.02
CA THR A 75 -8.81 -5.03 -4.95
C THR A 75 -7.93 -4.11 -5.75
N ARG A 76 -8.56 -3.28 -6.58
CA ARG A 76 -7.86 -2.23 -7.28
C ARG A 76 -8.18 -0.91 -6.61
N CYS A 77 -7.17 -0.09 -6.43
CA CYS A 77 -7.38 1.20 -5.78
C CYS A 77 -6.34 2.20 -6.24
N THR A 78 -6.65 3.47 -6.01
CA THR A 78 -5.68 4.54 -6.17
C THR A 78 -5.28 4.96 -4.78
N ALA A 79 -3.99 5.01 -4.54
CA ALA A 79 -3.45 5.42 -3.26
C ALA A 79 -2.45 6.54 -3.46
N ARG A 80 -2.11 7.23 -2.39
CA ARG A 80 -1.15 8.31 -2.43
C ARG A 80 -0.07 8.01 -1.41
N VAL A 81 1.18 8.18 -1.80
CA VAL A 81 2.29 8.01 -0.89
C VAL A 81 2.25 9.17 0.10
N VAL A 82 2.13 8.84 1.38
CA VAL A 82 2.05 9.87 2.42
C VAL A 82 3.22 9.83 3.39
N HIS A 83 4.04 8.80 3.31
CA HIS A 83 5.16 8.66 4.23
C HIS A 83 6.28 7.91 3.53
N VAL A 84 7.50 8.38 3.72
CA VAL A 84 8.69 7.70 3.20
C VAL A 84 9.62 7.46 4.38
N ARG A 85 10.00 6.21 4.57
CA ARG A 85 10.93 5.86 5.63
C ARG A 85 12.30 5.75 4.98
N ASN A 86 13.20 6.63 5.35
CA ASN A 86 14.49 6.71 4.70
C ASN A 86 15.46 5.63 5.08
N GLU A 87 15.16 4.81 6.06
CA GLU A 87 16.05 3.75 6.44
C GLU A 87 15.96 2.63 5.43
N PRO A 88 17.06 2.25 4.82
CA PRO A 88 17.02 1.21 3.81
C PRO A 88 16.74 -0.15 4.44
N TYR A 89 16.19 -1.02 3.65
CA TYR A 89 15.87 -2.36 4.08
C TYR A 89 17.03 -3.32 3.83
N GLY A 90 18.22 -2.93 3.82
CA GLY A 90 19.32 -3.83 3.64
C GLY A 90 19.51 -4.36 2.21
N ASP A 91 18.45 -4.34 1.41
CA ASP A 91 18.53 -4.77 0.02
C ASP A 91 18.33 -3.59 -0.92
N GLY A 92 18.45 -2.38 -0.43
CA GLY A 92 18.32 -1.19 -1.26
C GLY A 92 16.91 -0.67 -1.40
N ARG A 93 15.94 -1.34 -0.82
CA ARG A 93 14.56 -0.86 -0.88
C ARG A 93 14.28 0.14 0.23
N ILE A 94 13.29 0.96 0.00
CA ILE A 94 12.88 1.99 0.96
C ILE A 94 11.43 1.73 1.32
N GLY A 95 11.05 2.04 2.54
CA GLY A 95 9.69 1.83 3.00
C GLY A 95 8.79 3.00 2.69
N PHE A 96 7.57 2.72 2.27
CA PHE A 96 6.59 3.75 1.93
C PHE A 96 5.28 3.43 2.61
N GLY A 97 4.63 4.48 3.13
CA GLY A 97 3.27 4.37 3.60
C GLY A 97 2.35 4.99 2.56
N ALA A 98 1.27 4.33 2.23
CA ALA A 98 0.31 4.82 1.26
C ALA A 98 -1.08 4.86 1.85
N GLU A 99 -1.81 5.91 1.52
CA GLU A 99 -3.17 6.09 1.96
C GLU A 99 -4.08 5.84 0.78
N ILE A 100 -5.08 5.01 0.95
CA ILE A 100 -5.99 4.68 -0.13
C ILE A 100 -6.99 5.82 -0.28
N GLU A 101 -7.07 6.37 -1.47
CA GLU A 101 -7.96 7.48 -1.74
C GLU A 101 -9.23 7.04 -2.44
N LYS A 102 -9.16 5.97 -3.23
CA LYS A 102 -10.31 5.56 -3.99
C LYS A 102 -10.20 4.09 -4.32
N TYR A 103 -11.27 3.37 -4.07
CA TYR A 103 -11.39 1.98 -4.49
C TYR A 103 -12.07 1.94 -5.84
N HIS A 104 -11.59 1.06 -6.71
CA HIS A 104 -12.18 0.88 -8.02
C HIS A 104 -12.96 -0.42 -8.02
N THR A 105 -14.27 -0.32 -8.15
CA THR A 105 -15.08 -1.53 -8.19
C THR A 105 -15.08 -2.08 -9.60
N PRO A 106 -15.14 -3.39 -9.74
CA PRO A 106 -15.18 -4.02 -11.06
C PRO A 106 -16.45 -3.72 -11.81
#